data_493c561f0e56f185805aef0af8cf3704
#
_entry.id   493c561f0e56f185805aef0af8cf3704
#
_cell.length_a   1.000
_cell.length_b   1.000
_cell.length_c   1.000
_cell.angle_alpha   90.00
_cell.angle_beta   90.00
_cell.angle_gamma   90.00
#
_symmetry.space_group_name_H-M   'P 1'
#
loop_
_entity.id
_entity.type
_entity.pdbx_description
1 polymer ?
#
loop_
_entity_poly.entity_id
_entity_poly.type
_entity_poly.pdbx_seq_one_letter_code
_entity_poly.pdbx_strand_id
1 'polypeptide(L)'
;MKKIIYVVSCFLLSVAMVSCGGGSKAKDNKEMKTETSENKLPEYRVLDNPQVDLSDYTKDKDGYILLFDGKDMKGWRGYGKDIVPKRWMIDDGAIKFKGTGEGEAQGSDGGDLIFAHKFKNFALEFEWRVAKGSNSGIFYLAREVEAKDPKNGEWRMEPIYISAPEAQILDNENHIDATMGVDNNRQSMSLYDMIPAKPQNAKPYGEWNTGKIMVYKGTVVHGQNGKNVLEYHLWTQQWTDMLQDSKFSEDKWPLAYELLNNVGGSEREGYIGLQDHGDDVWFRNIRVKILD
;
A
#
# COMPACT_ATOMS: atom_id res chain seq x y z
N MET A 1 46.74 -2.59 -1.14
CA MET A 1 46.45 -3.64 -0.14
C MET A 1 46.41 -2.99 1.23
N LYS A 2 45.21 -2.75 1.77
CA LYS A 2 45.01 -2.39 3.19
C LYS A 2 43.88 -3.28 3.70
N LYS A 3 44.25 -4.20 4.59
CA LYS A 3 43.32 -5.09 5.29
C LYS A 3 42.63 -4.32 6.41
N ILE A 4 41.33 -4.31 6.44
CA ILE A 4 40.54 -3.81 7.58
C ILE A 4 40.13 -5.04 8.40
N ILE A 5 40.57 -5.03 9.66
CA ILE A 5 40.29 -6.08 10.66
C ILE A 5 39.06 -5.61 11.45
N TYR A 6 38.00 -6.43 11.45
CA TYR A 6 36.85 -6.24 12.34
C TYR A 6 37.15 -6.91 13.68
N VAL A 7 37.15 -6.11 14.75
CA VAL A 7 37.23 -6.60 16.14
C VAL A 7 35.82 -6.89 16.63
N VAL A 8 35.54 -8.17 16.88
CA VAL A 8 34.34 -8.63 17.57
C VAL A 8 34.63 -8.61 19.08
N SER A 9 33.93 -7.74 19.81
CA SER A 9 34.01 -7.66 21.28
C SER A 9 32.96 -8.58 21.90
N CYS A 10 33.40 -9.73 22.44
CA CYS A 10 32.57 -10.57 23.30
C CYS A 10 32.59 -10.04 24.74
N PHE A 11 31.44 -9.61 25.26
CA PHE A 11 31.28 -9.37 26.70
C PHE A 11 30.90 -10.67 27.39
N LEU A 12 31.82 -11.19 28.20
CA LEU A 12 31.58 -12.27 29.16
C LEU A 12 31.03 -11.66 30.45
N LEU A 13 29.82 -12.05 30.85
CA LEU A 13 29.29 -11.74 32.18
C LEU A 13 29.79 -12.81 33.16
N SER A 14 30.59 -12.39 34.12
CA SER A 14 31.02 -13.23 35.27
C SER A 14 29.97 -13.12 36.38
N VAL A 15 29.43 -14.27 36.77
CA VAL A 15 28.55 -14.44 37.93
C VAL A 15 29.44 -14.58 39.19
N ALA A 16 29.30 -13.64 40.13
CA ALA A 16 29.86 -13.81 41.48
C ALA A 16 28.71 -14.16 42.45
N MET A 17 28.78 -15.38 43.01
CA MET A 17 28.00 -15.75 44.19
C MET A 17 28.68 -15.23 45.45
N VAL A 18 27.92 -14.55 46.29
CA VAL A 18 28.27 -14.34 47.69
C VAL A 18 27.08 -14.75 48.56
N SER A 19 27.34 -15.65 49.47
CA SER A 19 26.41 -16.21 50.45
C SER A 19 26.51 -15.52 51.80
N CYS A 20 25.37 -15.55 52.50
CA CYS A 20 25.15 -15.46 53.95
C CYS A 20 24.95 -14.11 54.65
N GLY A 21 23.82 -14.03 55.36
CA GLY A 21 23.71 -13.34 56.63
C GLY A 21 22.34 -12.67 56.87
N GLY A 22 21.55 -13.23 57.78
CA GLY A 22 20.16 -12.94 58.10
C GLY A 22 19.83 -11.50 58.60
N GLY A 23 18.55 -11.16 58.48
CA GLY A 23 17.97 -9.97 59.02
C GLY A 23 16.56 -9.69 58.47
N SER A 24 15.52 -10.11 59.22
CA SER A 24 14.15 -9.87 58.90
C SER A 24 13.80 -8.36 58.92
N LYS A 25 13.40 -7.79 57.78
CA LYS A 25 12.56 -6.60 57.72
C LYS A 25 11.57 -6.77 56.58
N ALA A 26 10.27 -6.58 56.92
CA ALA A 26 9.18 -6.55 55.97
C ALA A 26 9.50 -5.64 54.78
N LYS A 27 9.44 -6.17 53.57
CA LYS A 27 9.47 -5.39 52.36
C LYS A 27 8.05 -5.31 51.83
N ASP A 28 7.56 -4.11 51.74
CA ASP A 28 6.39 -3.76 50.95
C ASP A 28 6.54 -4.37 49.57
N ASN A 29 5.64 -5.30 49.28
CA ASN A 29 5.42 -5.78 47.90
C ASN A 29 4.75 -4.67 47.12
N LYS A 30 5.54 -3.80 46.52
CA LYS A 30 5.08 -2.97 45.42
C LYS A 30 4.85 -3.91 44.24
N GLU A 31 3.61 -4.39 44.12
CA GLU A 31 3.16 -5.00 42.86
C GLU A 31 3.49 -4.03 41.73
N MET A 32 4.47 -4.39 40.94
CA MET A 32 4.74 -3.77 39.65
C MET A 32 3.56 -4.17 38.75
N LYS A 33 2.51 -3.32 38.75
CA LYS A 33 1.50 -3.39 37.72
C LYS A 33 2.24 -3.20 36.40
N THR A 34 2.47 -4.30 35.69
CA THR A 34 2.66 -4.27 34.25
C THR A 34 1.37 -3.70 33.69
N GLU A 35 1.35 -2.40 33.39
CA GLU A 35 0.39 -1.84 32.48
C GLU A 35 0.67 -2.51 31.13
N THR A 36 -0.08 -3.59 30.86
CA THR A 36 -0.32 -4.00 29.49
C THR A 36 -1.03 -2.80 28.86
N SER A 37 -0.33 -2.00 28.08
CA SER A 37 -0.96 -1.07 27.17
C SER A 37 -1.82 -1.95 26.25
N GLU A 38 -3.13 -2.04 26.56
CA GLU A 38 -4.09 -2.52 25.57
C GLU A 38 -3.81 -1.70 24.32
N ASN A 39 -3.50 -2.37 23.23
CA ASN A 39 -3.26 -1.78 21.91
C ASN A 39 -4.60 -1.23 21.39
N LYS A 40 -5.04 -0.13 22.01
CA LYS A 40 -6.32 0.49 21.71
C LYS A 40 -6.21 1.19 20.35
N LEU A 41 -7.12 0.85 19.44
CA LEU A 41 -7.25 1.54 18.16
C LEU A 41 -7.31 3.06 18.40
N PRO A 42 -6.57 3.88 17.62
CA PRO A 42 -6.73 5.32 17.68
C PRO A 42 -8.15 5.69 17.24
N GLU A 43 -8.65 6.82 17.72
CA GLU A 43 -9.88 7.39 17.15
C GLU A 43 -9.62 7.75 15.69
N TYR A 44 -10.43 7.20 14.76
CA TYR A 44 -10.29 7.45 13.33
C TYR A 44 -11.62 7.78 12.68
N ARG A 45 -11.56 8.39 11.50
CA ARG A 45 -12.72 8.68 10.66
C ARG A 45 -12.40 8.44 9.21
N VAL A 46 -13.41 8.01 8.45
CA VAL A 46 -13.35 7.88 6.99
C VAL A 46 -14.00 9.12 6.40
N LEU A 47 -13.29 9.78 5.48
CA LEU A 47 -13.79 10.97 4.82
C LEU A 47 -14.73 10.57 3.67
N ASP A 48 -15.82 11.31 3.52
CA ASP A 48 -16.76 11.15 2.40
C ASP A 48 -16.67 12.38 1.49
N ASN A 49 -15.66 12.37 0.64
CA ASN A 49 -15.39 13.46 -0.30
C ASN A 49 -16.27 13.36 -1.54
N PRO A 50 -16.58 14.50 -2.21
CA PRO A 50 -17.35 14.51 -3.45
C PRO A 50 -16.76 13.60 -4.52
N GLN A 51 -17.63 12.89 -5.23
CA GLN A 51 -17.26 11.98 -6.31
C GLN A 51 -17.59 12.61 -7.67
N VAL A 52 -16.79 12.25 -8.69
CA VAL A 52 -17.11 12.59 -10.08
C VAL A 52 -18.20 11.67 -10.62
N ASP A 53 -19.03 12.18 -11.53
CA ASP A 53 -20.03 11.40 -12.23
C ASP A 53 -19.37 10.66 -13.41
N LEU A 54 -19.47 9.34 -13.44
CA LEU A 54 -18.91 8.53 -14.52
C LEU A 54 -19.62 8.74 -15.88
N SER A 55 -20.83 9.30 -15.89
CA SER A 55 -21.52 9.65 -17.12
C SER A 55 -20.82 10.73 -17.94
N ASP A 56 -19.93 11.50 -17.30
CA ASP A 56 -19.11 12.54 -17.94
C ASP A 56 -17.86 11.98 -18.65
N TYR A 57 -17.67 10.66 -18.63
CA TYR A 57 -16.49 9.99 -19.17
C TYR A 57 -16.84 9.15 -20.40
N THR A 58 -15.90 9.07 -21.33
CA THR A 58 -16.07 8.30 -22.56
C THR A 58 -16.06 6.79 -22.25
N LYS A 59 -17.04 6.07 -22.82
CA LYS A 59 -17.04 4.60 -22.86
C LYS A 59 -16.51 4.10 -24.20
N ASP A 60 -15.64 3.11 -24.16
CA ASP A 60 -15.21 2.43 -25.37
C ASP A 60 -16.26 1.40 -25.84
N LYS A 61 -16.00 0.79 -27.01
CA LYS A 61 -16.92 -0.24 -27.62
C LYS A 61 -17.10 -1.49 -26.75
N ASP A 62 -16.18 -1.78 -25.83
CA ASP A 62 -16.22 -2.93 -24.95
C ASP A 62 -16.86 -2.61 -23.59
N GLY A 63 -17.34 -1.36 -23.45
CA GLY A 63 -18.04 -0.86 -22.25
C GLY A 63 -17.12 -0.40 -21.13
N TYR A 64 -15.82 -0.22 -21.38
CA TYR A 64 -14.90 0.38 -20.42
C TYR A 64 -15.03 1.90 -20.43
N ILE A 65 -15.03 2.49 -19.26
CA ILE A 65 -14.97 3.93 -19.01
C ILE A 65 -13.50 4.32 -18.97
N LEU A 66 -13.10 5.31 -19.77
CA LEU A 66 -11.73 5.82 -19.82
C LEU A 66 -11.51 6.75 -18.63
N LEU A 67 -10.74 6.31 -17.62
CA LEU A 67 -10.36 7.15 -16.48
C LEU A 67 -9.24 8.13 -16.82
N PHE A 68 -8.48 7.82 -17.88
CA PHE A 68 -7.46 8.71 -18.42
C PHE A 68 -7.34 8.50 -19.94
N ASP A 69 -7.47 9.59 -20.70
CA ASP A 69 -7.50 9.60 -22.17
C ASP A 69 -6.18 10.09 -22.81
N GLY A 70 -5.15 10.31 -21.99
CA GLY A 70 -3.85 10.81 -22.44
C GLY A 70 -3.75 12.32 -22.54
N LYS A 71 -4.79 13.11 -22.22
CA LYS A 71 -4.84 14.55 -22.46
C LYS A 71 -4.88 15.40 -21.20
N ASP A 72 -5.70 15.02 -20.23
CA ASP A 72 -5.84 15.74 -18.98
C ASP A 72 -6.05 14.79 -17.80
N MET A 73 -6.00 15.31 -16.59
CA MET A 73 -6.23 14.56 -15.36
C MET A 73 -7.64 14.80 -14.79
N LYS A 74 -8.65 14.96 -15.66
CA LYS A 74 -10.03 15.11 -15.23
C LYS A 74 -10.43 13.96 -14.30
N GLY A 75 -10.96 14.31 -13.12
CA GLY A 75 -11.39 13.34 -12.12
C GLY A 75 -10.27 12.79 -11.23
N TRP A 76 -9.01 13.11 -11.51
CA TRP A 76 -7.91 12.76 -10.64
C TRP A 76 -7.59 13.84 -9.63
N ARG A 77 -7.25 13.47 -8.40
CA ARG A 77 -6.78 14.36 -7.34
C ARG A 77 -5.82 13.63 -6.40
N GLY A 78 -5.07 14.36 -5.61
CA GLY A 78 -4.26 13.74 -4.57
C GLY A 78 -5.13 13.07 -3.50
N TYR A 79 -4.65 11.97 -2.93
CA TYR A 79 -5.24 11.35 -1.76
C TYR A 79 -5.22 12.33 -0.58
N GLY A 80 -6.38 12.57 0.04
CA GLY A 80 -6.53 13.60 1.08
C GLY A 80 -6.39 15.05 0.59
N LYS A 81 -6.48 15.30 -0.73
CA LYS A 81 -6.29 16.63 -1.33
C LYS A 81 -7.37 16.90 -2.38
N ASP A 82 -7.65 18.19 -2.64
CA ASP A 82 -8.62 18.62 -3.64
C ASP A 82 -8.01 18.87 -5.03
N ILE A 83 -6.68 18.83 -5.13
CA ILE A 83 -5.93 19.13 -6.34
C ILE A 83 -4.99 17.98 -6.70
N VAL A 84 -4.58 17.90 -7.96
CA VAL A 84 -3.49 17.03 -8.41
C VAL A 84 -2.16 17.55 -7.86
N PRO A 85 -1.37 16.75 -7.12
CA PRO A 85 -0.05 17.17 -6.66
C PRO A 85 0.89 17.46 -7.83
N LYS A 86 1.78 18.44 -7.69
CA LYS A 86 2.62 18.97 -8.79
C LYS A 86 3.59 17.96 -9.41
N ARG A 87 3.95 16.89 -8.66
CA ARG A 87 4.83 15.83 -9.18
C ARG A 87 4.12 14.88 -10.14
N TRP A 88 2.79 14.85 -10.11
CA TRP A 88 1.99 14.16 -11.09
C TRP A 88 1.77 15.08 -12.30
N MET A 89 2.18 14.63 -13.46
CA MET A 89 2.09 15.39 -14.71
C MET A 89 1.75 14.48 -15.87
N ILE A 90 1.40 15.06 -17.01
CA ILE A 90 1.24 14.32 -18.26
C ILE A 90 2.57 14.38 -19.02
N ASP A 91 3.07 13.21 -19.39
CA ASP A 91 4.29 13.02 -20.16
C ASP A 91 4.03 11.99 -21.28
N ASP A 92 4.07 12.46 -22.53
CA ASP A 92 3.83 11.65 -23.73
C ASP A 92 2.55 10.78 -23.68
N GLY A 93 1.43 11.40 -23.28
CA GLY A 93 0.12 10.73 -23.20
C GLY A 93 0.00 9.73 -22.02
N ALA A 94 0.88 9.80 -21.05
CA ALA A 94 0.82 9.02 -19.80
C ALA A 94 0.75 9.95 -18.58
N ILE A 95 0.11 9.51 -17.51
CA ILE A 95 0.27 10.08 -16.18
C ILE A 95 1.66 9.67 -15.68
N LYS A 96 2.50 10.64 -15.40
CA LYS A 96 3.84 10.43 -14.86
C LYS A 96 3.93 10.98 -13.44
N PHE A 97 4.46 10.20 -12.52
CA PHE A 97 5.05 10.74 -11.30
C PHE A 97 6.52 11.07 -11.54
N LYS A 98 6.91 12.31 -11.23
CA LYS A 98 8.30 12.77 -11.30
C LYS A 98 8.98 12.56 -9.94
N GLY A 99 9.74 11.50 -9.83
CA GLY A 99 10.48 11.14 -8.63
C GLY A 99 11.55 12.16 -8.23
N THR A 100 11.99 12.07 -6.99
CA THR A 100 13.13 12.80 -6.43
C THR A 100 14.34 11.90 -6.24
N GLY A 101 14.12 10.59 -6.19
CA GLY A 101 15.12 9.61 -5.74
C GLY A 101 15.37 9.63 -4.23
N GLU A 102 14.54 10.33 -3.46
CA GLU A 102 14.67 10.50 -1.99
C GLU A 102 13.60 9.75 -1.19
N GLY A 103 12.90 8.80 -1.83
CA GLY A 103 11.78 8.07 -1.22
C GLY A 103 10.44 8.81 -1.32
N GLU A 104 9.42 8.30 -0.63
CA GLU A 104 8.04 8.81 -0.70
C GLU A 104 7.96 10.31 -0.44
N ALA A 105 7.50 11.06 -1.46
CA ALA A 105 7.33 12.50 -1.36
C ALA A 105 5.93 12.84 -0.84
N GLN A 106 5.56 12.35 0.34
CA GLN A 106 4.28 12.65 0.99
C GLN A 106 4.09 14.13 1.36
N GLY A 107 5.05 14.98 1.00
CA GLY A 107 5.02 16.43 1.22
C GLY A 107 3.98 17.16 0.34
N SER A 108 4.05 18.51 0.36
CA SER A 108 3.10 19.40 -0.33
C SER A 108 3.02 19.19 -1.85
N ASP A 109 4.12 18.74 -2.48
CA ASP A 109 4.25 18.59 -3.93
C ASP A 109 3.99 17.18 -4.46
N GLY A 110 3.97 16.17 -3.57
CA GLY A 110 3.74 14.75 -3.87
C GLY A 110 2.53 14.18 -3.15
N GLY A 111 2.56 12.87 -2.96
CA GLY A 111 1.52 12.03 -2.38
C GLY A 111 0.77 11.23 -3.44
N ASP A 112 0.06 10.21 -2.99
CA ASP A 112 -0.67 9.31 -3.87
C ASP A 112 -1.75 10.04 -4.67
N LEU A 113 -2.02 9.56 -5.88
CA LEU A 113 -3.04 10.09 -6.77
C LEU A 113 -4.24 9.15 -6.80
N ILE A 114 -5.45 9.66 -6.63
CA ILE A 114 -6.68 8.85 -6.72
C ILE A 114 -7.61 9.35 -7.80
N PHE A 115 -8.39 8.44 -8.41
CA PHE A 115 -9.54 8.81 -9.21
C PHE A 115 -10.73 9.05 -8.29
N ALA A 116 -11.36 10.23 -8.37
CA ALA A 116 -12.36 10.72 -7.41
C ALA A 116 -13.75 10.05 -7.58
N HIS A 117 -13.77 8.72 -7.72
CA HIS A 117 -14.98 7.90 -7.74
C HIS A 117 -14.70 6.57 -7.03
N LYS A 118 -15.65 6.12 -6.21
CA LYS A 118 -15.54 4.85 -5.50
C LYS A 118 -16.12 3.72 -6.35
N PHE A 119 -15.36 2.64 -6.48
CA PHE A 119 -15.74 1.46 -7.26
C PHE A 119 -15.98 0.27 -6.32
N LYS A 120 -16.96 -0.57 -6.65
CA LYS A 120 -17.33 -1.77 -5.87
C LYS A 120 -16.94 -3.04 -6.59
N ASN A 121 -17.62 -3.33 -7.71
CA ASN A 121 -17.32 -4.46 -8.58
C ASN A 121 -16.84 -3.91 -9.93
N PHE A 122 -15.62 -4.23 -10.31
CA PHE A 122 -15.02 -3.63 -11.51
C PHE A 122 -13.91 -4.50 -12.10
N ALA A 123 -13.61 -4.25 -13.37
CA ALA A 123 -12.37 -4.67 -14.00
C ALA A 123 -11.61 -3.40 -14.42
N LEU A 124 -10.46 -3.18 -13.80
CA LEU A 124 -9.50 -2.12 -14.13
C LEU A 124 -8.47 -2.68 -15.09
N GLU A 125 -8.19 -1.98 -16.18
CA GLU A 125 -7.09 -2.25 -17.09
C GLU A 125 -6.23 -0.99 -17.24
N PHE A 126 -4.92 -1.19 -17.30
CA PHE A 126 -3.95 -0.10 -17.40
C PHE A 126 -2.64 -0.59 -18.02
N GLU A 127 -1.83 0.35 -18.48
CA GLU A 127 -0.43 0.09 -18.82
C GLU A 127 0.47 0.87 -17.86
N TRP A 128 1.60 0.27 -17.50
CA TRP A 128 2.58 0.87 -16.62
C TRP A 128 4.01 0.68 -17.12
N ARG A 129 4.87 1.61 -16.76
CA ARG A 129 6.30 1.61 -17.04
C ARG A 129 7.04 2.26 -15.89
N VAL A 130 8.15 1.68 -15.48
CA VAL A 130 9.01 2.19 -14.41
C VAL A 130 10.38 2.57 -14.96
N ALA A 131 11.05 3.53 -14.33
CA ALA A 131 12.47 3.76 -14.54
C ALA A 131 13.31 2.69 -13.83
N LYS A 132 14.63 2.70 -14.06
CA LYS A 132 15.54 1.76 -13.38
C LYS A 132 15.52 1.94 -11.87
N GLY A 133 15.27 0.86 -11.15
CA GLY A 133 15.20 0.82 -9.70
C GLY A 133 13.98 1.51 -9.11
N SER A 134 12.93 1.78 -9.88
CA SER A 134 11.73 2.48 -9.41
C SER A 134 10.71 1.55 -8.75
N ASN A 135 9.96 2.13 -7.82
CA ASN A 135 8.84 1.53 -7.09
C ASN A 135 7.60 2.42 -7.18
N SER A 136 6.45 1.79 -7.23
CA SER A 136 5.10 2.36 -7.20
C SER A 136 4.08 1.26 -6.90
N GLY A 137 2.78 1.55 -6.96
CA GLY A 137 1.70 0.59 -6.75
C GLY A 137 0.37 1.06 -7.30
N ILE A 138 -0.56 0.13 -7.49
CA ILE A 138 -1.97 0.42 -7.75
C ILE A 138 -2.77 0.01 -6.51
N PHE A 139 -3.42 0.99 -5.89
CA PHE A 139 -4.37 0.77 -4.80
C PHE A 139 -5.78 0.61 -5.35
N TYR A 140 -6.59 -0.19 -4.69
CA TYR A 140 -8.00 -0.36 -5.03
C TYR A 140 -8.86 -0.56 -3.79
N LEU A 141 -10.13 -0.17 -3.89
CA LEU A 141 -11.04 -0.11 -2.75
C LEU A 141 -10.51 0.79 -1.60
N ALA A 142 -9.68 1.77 -1.91
CA ALA A 142 -9.06 2.67 -0.94
C ALA A 142 -10.11 3.58 -0.29
N ARG A 143 -9.89 3.90 0.99
CA ARG A 143 -10.67 4.90 1.72
C ARG A 143 -9.74 6.01 2.21
N GLU A 144 -10.20 7.24 2.19
CA GLU A 144 -9.48 8.36 2.81
C GLU A 144 -9.75 8.33 4.32
N VAL A 145 -8.71 8.10 5.08
CA VAL A 145 -8.79 7.88 6.53
C VAL A 145 -7.94 8.90 7.26
N GLU A 146 -8.53 9.54 8.26
CA GLU A 146 -7.78 10.32 9.25
C GLU A 146 -7.84 9.63 10.61
N ALA A 147 -6.75 9.67 11.34
CA ALA A 147 -6.68 9.24 12.72
C ALA A 147 -6.15 10.35 13.63
N LYS A 148 -6.52 10.31 14.89
CA LYS A 148 -5.96 11.21 15.89
C LYS A 148 -4.57 10.76 16.33
N ASP A 149 -3.61 11.64 16.21
CA ASP A 149 -2.28 11.43 16.80
C ASP A 149 -2.42 11.30 18.33
N PRO A 150 -2.02 10.16 18.93
CA PRO A 150 -2.16 9.93 20.36
C PRO A 150 -1.35 10.91 21.22
N LYS A 151 -0.37 11.60 20.63
CA LYS A 151 0.52 12.52 21.35
C LYS A 151 -0.09 13.91 21.53
N ASN A 152 -0.81 14.42 20.53
CA ASN A 152 -1.34 15.78 20.53
C ASN A 152 -2.85 15.87 20.24
N GLY A 153 -3.50 14.76 19.86
CA GLY A 153 -4.93 14.72 19.54
C GLY A 153 -5.31 15.36 18.20
N GLU A 154 -4.32 15.73 17.38
CA GLU A 154 -4.57 16.31 16.05
C GLU A 154 -4.98 15.23 15.05
N TRP A 155 -5.92 15.57 14.16
CA TRP A 155 -6.28 14.71 13.05
C TRP A 155 -5.20 14.74 11.98
N ARG A 156 -4.78 13.55 11.52
CA ARG A 156 -3.79 13.40 10.44
C ARG A 156 -4.30 12.41 9.41
N MET A 157 -4.08 12.74 8.15
CA MET A 157 -4.33 11.80 7.06
C MET A 157 -3.40 10.60 7.19
N GLU A 158 -3.99 9.42 7.22
CA GLU A 158 -3.26 8.16 7.24
C GLU A 158 -2.83 7.77 5.82
N PRO A 159 -1.75 7.00 5.65
CA PRO A 159 -1.33 6.52 4.33
C PRO A 159 -2.41 5.66 3.66
N ILE A 160 -2.54 5.74 2.33
CA ILE A 160 -3.54 5.02 1.55
C ILE A 160 -3.45 3.49 1.74
N TYR A 161 -2.24 2.96 1.86
CA TYR A 161 -1.97 1.52 1.96
C TYR A 161 -2.47 0.86 3.26
N ILE A 162 -2.87 1.62 4.28
CA ILE A 162 -3.49 1.01 5.46
C ILE A 162 -4.97 0.69 5.26
N SER A 163 -5.59 1.22 4.21
CA SER A 163 -7.02 1.00 3.93
C SER A 163 -7.30 0.29 2.61
N ALA A 164 -6.25 0.01 1.82
CA ALA A 164 -6.36 -0.52 0.47
C ALA A 164 -5.38 -1.66 0.20
N PRO A 165 -5.80 -2.76 -0.44
CA PRO A 165 -4.87 -3.70 -1.04
C PRO A 165 -4.05 -3.02 -2.14
N GLU A 166 -2.81 -3.47 -2.31
CA GLU A 166 -1.87 -2.94 -3.29
C GLU A 166 -1.46 -4.00 -4.31
N ALA A 167 -1.65 -3.71 -5.60
CA ALA A 167 -0.97 -4.41 -6.68
C ALA A 167 0.37 -3.71 -6.94
N GLN A 168 1.47 -4.38 -6.59
CA GLN A 168 2.81 -3.81 -6.67
C GLN A 168 3.20 -3.43 -8.10
N ILE A 169 3.90 -2.30 -8.27
CA ILE A 169 4.52 -1.86 -9.52
C ILE A 169 5.99 -1.58 -9.26
N LEU A 170 6.87 -2.40 -9.82
CA LEU A 170 8.28 -2.42 -9.42
C LEU A 170 9.21 -2.77 -10.58
N ASP A 171 10.42 -2.22 -10.58
CA ASP A 171 11.55 -2.80 -11.31
C ASP A 171 12.07 -4.04 -10.56
N ASN A 172 11.62 -5.22 -10.96
CA ASN A 172 11.92 -6.48 -10.28
C ASN A 172 13.42 -6.83 -10.27
N GLU A 173 14.20 -6.27 -11.19
CA GLU A 173 15.64 -6.59 -11.32
C GLU A 173 16.53 -5.68 -10.48
N ASN A 174 16.14 -4.40 -10.30
CA ASN A 174 17.03 -3.41 -9.74
C ASN A 174 16.54 -2.80 -8.42
N HIS A 175 15.26 -2.93 -8.05
CA HIS A 175 14.76 -2.41 -6.78
C HIS A 175 14.95 -3.42 -5.66
N ILE A 176 15.45 -2.98 -4.50
CA ILE A 176 15.76 -3.85 -3.36
C ILE A 176 14.54 -4.61 -2.84
N ASP A 177 13.36 -3.99 -2.87
CA ASP A 177 12.13 -4.59 -2.34
C ASP A 177 11.72 -5.87 -3.08
N ALA A 178 12.12 -6.03 -4.36
CA ALA A 178 11.87 -7.25 -5.14
C ALA A 178 12.47 -8.52 -4.51
N THR A 179 13.53 -8.36 -3.72
CA THR A 179 14.24 -9.45 -3.03
C THR A 179 13.86 -9.59 -1.56
N MET A 180 13.01 -8.67 -1.06
CA MET A 180 12.48 -8.69 0.30
C MET A 180 11.16 -9.46 0.35
N GLY A 181 10.64 -9.68 1.56
CA GLY A 181 9.41 -10.45 1.76
C GLY A 181 9.61 -11.96 1.63
N VAL A 182 8.55 -12.69 1.29
CA VAL A 182 8.52 -14.14 1.20
C VAL A 182 8.11 -14.55 -0.22
N ASP A 183 8.82 -15.52 -0.83
CA ASP A 183 8.48 -16.05 -2.17
C ASP A 183 8.34 -14.99 -3.27
N ASN A 184 9.05 -13.88 -3.19
CA ASN A 184 8.95 -12.73 -4.11
C ASN A 184 7.58 -12.03 -4.09
N ASN A 185 6.88 -12.05 -2.95
CA ASN A 185 5.55 -11.43 -2.80
C ASN A 185 5.56 -9.89 -2.79
N ARG A 186 6.70 -9.28 -3.12
CA ARG A 186 6.85 -7.84 -3.34
C ARG A 186 7.28 -7.49 -4.77
N GLN A 187 7.26 -8.44 -5.69
CA GLN A 187 7.48 -8.19 -7.12
C GLN A 187 6.21 -7.66 -7.80
N SER A 188 6.37 -7.12 -9.01
CA SER A 188 5.28 -6.50 -9.79
C SER A 188 4.04 -7.38 -9.87
N MET A 189 2.87 -6.75 -9.70
CA MET A 189 1.52 -7.33 -9.68
C MET A 189 1.27 -8.38 -8.60
N SER A 190 2.20 -8.57 -7.64
CA SER A 190 1.90 -9.27 -6.39
C SER A 190 0.85 -8.49 -5.58
N LEU A 191 0.06 -9.17 -4.76
CA LEU A 191 -0.58 -8.53 -3.62
C LEU A 191 0.53 -8.27 -2.59
N TYR A 192 0.89 -7.00 -2.46
CA TYR A 192 2.10 -6.58 -1.74
C TYR A 192 2.20 -7.21 -0.34
N ASP A 193 3.36 -7.82 -0.06
CA ASP A 193 3.73 -8.48 1.20
C ASP A 193 2.85 -9.69 1.58
N MET A 194 1.93 -10.14 0.70
CA MET A 194 1.01 -11.24 0.98
C MET A 194 1.08 -12.36 -0.06
N ILE A 195 0.72 -12.10 -1.34
CA ILE A 195 0.64 -13.15 -2.37
C ILE A 195 1.55 -12.80 -3.54
N PRO A 196 2.53 -13.67 -3.90
CA PRO A 196 3.38 -13.45 -5.06
C PRO A 196 2.63 -13.61 -6.38
N ALA A 197 2.94 -12.75 -7.36
CA ALA A 197 2.48 -12.92 -8.73
C ALA A 197 3.18 -14.12 -9.41
N LYS A 198 2.40 -15.11 -9.85
CA LYS A 198 2.89 -16.32 -10.53
C LYS A 198 2.02 -16.65 -11.75
N PRO A 199 2.58 -16.76 -12.98
CA PRO A 199 4.00 -16.56 -13.29
C PRO A 199 4.40 -15.07 -13.19
N GLN A 200 5.63 -14.80 -12.74
CA GLN A 200 6.19 -13.46 -12.85
C GLN A 200 6.65 -13.25 -14.30
N ASN A 201 6.00 -12.29 -15.00
CA ASN A 201 6.24 -12.02 -16.41
C ASN A 201 6.34 -10.52 -16.71
N ALA A 202 6.70 -9.69 -15.70
CA ALA A 202 6.99 -8.29 -15.92
C ALA A 202 8.13 -8.14 -16.93
N LYS A 203 7.99 -7.16 -17.82
CA LYS A 203 9.08 -6.72 -18.69
C LYS A 203 10.02 -5.80 -17.90
N PRO A 204 11.29 -5.69 -18.31
CA PRO A 204 12.27 -4.82 -17.66
C PRO A 204 11.85 -3.35 -17.61
N TYR A 205 12.54 -2.57 -16.76
CA TYR A 205 12.36 -1.13 -16.70
C TYR A 205 12.49 -0.48 -18.11
N GLY A 206 11.78 0.62 -18.33
CA GLY A 206 11.71 1.31 -19.62
C GLY A 206 10.71 0.71 -20.59
N GLU A 207 10.24 -0.52 -20.39
CA GLU A 207 9.24 -1.16 -21.24
C GLU A 207 7.82 -1.02 -20.65
N TRP A 208 6.82 -0.94 -21.55
CA TRP A 208 5.42 -0.93 -21.16
C TRP A 208 4.92 -2.33 -20.84
N ASN A 209 4.33 -2.47 -19.65
CA ASN A 209 3.62 -3.64 -19.17
C ASN A 209 2.12 -3.38 -19.19
N THR A 210 1.30 -4.41 -19.35
CA THR A 210 -0.14 -4.35 -19.14
C THR A 210 -0.51 -4.91 -17.79
N GLY A 211 -1.37 -4.22 -17.05
CA GLY A 211 -1.93 -4.63 -15.78
C GLY A 211 -3.45 -4.77 -15.85
N LYS A 212 -3.98 -5.70 -15.07
CA LYS A 212 -5.42 -5.87 -14.86
C LYS A 212 -5.70 -6.17 -13.41
N ILE A 213 -6.72 -5.55 -12.86
CA ILE A 213 -7.27 -5.86 -11.54
C ILE A 213 -8.78 -6.05 -11.68
N MET A 214 -9.28 -7.23 -11.40
CA MET A 214 -10.72 -7.50 -11.32
C MET A 214 -11.10 -7.63 -9.85
N VAL A 215 -12.16 -6.94 -9.45
CA VAL A 215 -12.81 -7.09 -8.15
C VAL A 215 -14.28 -7.43 -8.41
N TYR A 216 -14.73 -8.59 -7.98
CA TYR A 216 -16.10 -9.00 -8.15
C TYR A 216 -16.61 -9.79 -6.94
N LYS A 217 -17.52 -9.18 -6.17
CA LYS A 217 -18.12 -9.81 -4.98
C LYS A 217 -17.09 -10.43 -4.03
N GLY A 218 -15.98 -9.72 -3.81
CA GLY A 218 -14.89 -10.15 -2.95
C GLY A 218 -13.79 -10.99 -3.62
N THR A 219 -14.07 -11.59 -4.77
CA THR A 219 -13.00 -12.21 -5.58
C THR A 219 -12.16 -11.14 -6.23
N VAL A 220 -10.84 -11.23 -6.06
CA VAL A 220 -9.86 -10.35 -6.69
C VAL A 220 -8.91 -11.17 -7.55
N VAL A 221 -8.68 -10.70 -8.78
CA VAL A 221 -7.70 -11.30 -9.70
C VAL A 221 -6.75 -10.23 -10.20
N HIS A 222 -5.45 -10.46 -10.07
CA HIS A 222 -4.46 -9.65 -10.76
C HIS A 222 -4.01 -10.33 -12.05
N GLY A 223 -3.85 -9.53 -13.09
CA GLY A 223 -3.32 -9.96 -14.38
C GLY A 223 -2.14 -9.10 -14.81
N GLN A 224 -1.13 -9.72 -15.40
CA GLN A 224 0.06 -9.05 -15.91
C GLN A 224 0.42 -9.62 -17.29
N ASN A 225 0.63 -8.74 -18.27
CA ASN A 225 1.04 -9.11 -19.62
C ASN A 225 0.23 -10.28 -20.20
N GLY A 226 -1.10 -10.20 -20.11
CA GLY A 226 -2.06 -11.15 -20.67
C GLY A 226 -2.22 -12.46 -19.89
N LYS A 227 -1.65 -12.58 -18.69
CA LYS A 227 -1.81 -13.75 -17.80
C LYS A 227 -2.44 -13.33 -16.47
N ASN A 228 -3.39 -14.11 -15.95
CA ASN A 228 -3.74 -13.99 -14.54
C ASN A 228 -2.56 -14.52 -13.70
N VAL A 229 -2.14 -13.75 -12.72
CA VAL A 229 -0.92 -14.04 -11.94
C VAL A 229 -1.21 -14.34 -10.47
N LEU A 230 -2.38 -13.93 -9.97
CA LEU A 230 -2.88 -14.34 -8.66
C LEU A 230 -4.40 -14.16 -8.57
N GLU A 231 -5.00 -14.86 -7.61
CA GLU A 231 -6.41 -14.74 -7.22
C GLU A 231 -6.51 -14.88 -5.71
N TYR A 232 -7.41 -14.11 -5.09
CA TYR A 232 -7.71 -14.23 -3.66
C TYR A 232 -9.13 -13.71 -3.37
N HIS A 233 -9.59 -13.92 -2.12
CA HIS A 233 -10.94 -13.58 -1.71
C HIS A 233 -10.92 -12.69 -0.47
N LEU A 234 -11.36 -11.44 -0.64
CA LEU A 234 -11.55 -10.48 0.45
C LEU A 234 -12.65 -10.96 1.41
N TRP A 235 -12.56 -10.50 2.66
CA TRP A 235 -13.59 -10.71 3.70
C TRP A 235 -13.83 -12.19 4.05
N THR A 236 -12.82 -13.02 3.86
CA THR A 236 -12.82 -14.45 4.23
C THR A 236 -11.86 -14.68 5.41
N GLN A 237 -11.97 -15.84 6.06
CA GLN A 237 -11.01 -16.23 7.09
C GLN A 237 -9.58 -16.30 6.53
N GLN A 238 -9.42 -16.80 5.32
CA GLN A 238 -8.12 -16.85 4.65
C GLN A 238 -7.51 -15.44 4.47
N TRP A 239 -8.34 -14.43 4.14
CA TRP A 239 -7.90 -13.03 4.06
C TRP A 239 -7.41 -12.51 5.41
N THR A 240 -8.18 -12.78 6.48
CA THR A 240 -7.80 -12.40 7.85
C THR A 240 -6.50 -13.06 8.29
N ASP A 241 -6.33 -14.35 8.00
CA ASP A 241 -5.11 -15.09 8.33
C ASP A 241 -3.88 -14.51 7.59
N MET A 242 -4.01 -14.19 6.28
CA MET A 242 -2.93 -13.54 5.52
C MET A 242 -2.56 -12.17 6.06
N LEU A 243 -3.53 -11.36 6.48
CA LEU A 243 -3.27 -10.07 7.11
C LEU A 243 -2.49 -10.24 8.41
N GLN A 244 -2.85 -11.25 9.21
CA GLN A 244 -2.17 -11.53 10.48
C GLN A 244 -0.72 -11.98 10.28
N ASP A 245 -0.42 -12.64 9.18
CA ASP A 245 0.95 -13.07 8.83
C ASP A 245 1.80 -11.96 8.19
N SER A 246 1.17 -10.84 7.78
CA SER A 246 1.83 -9.73 7.07
C SER A 246 2.40 -8.66 8.00
N LYS A 247 2.95 -7.59 7.41
CA LYS A 247 3.33 -6.37 8.15
C LYS A 247 2.12 -5.63 8.75
N PHE A 248 0.92 -5.92 8.30
CA PHE A 248 -0.34 -5.30 8.72
C PHE A 248 -1.06 -6.09 9.82
N SER A 249 -0.38 -7.02 10.50
CA SER A 249 -0.97 -7.79 11.60
C SER A 249 -1.47 -6.87 12.72
N GLU A 250 -2.47 -7.35 13.46
CA GLU A 250 -3.10 -6.61 14.56
C GLU A 250 -2.08 -6.15 15.61
N ASP A 251 -1.11 -7.01 15.93
CA ASP A 251 -0.05 -6.70 16.91
C ASP A 251 0.91 -5.61 16.45
N LYS A 252 1.18 -5.52 15.13
CA LYS A 252 2.16 -4.57 14.57
C LYS A 252 1.50 -3.25 14.21
N TRP A 253 0.30 -3.31 13.61
CA TRP A 253 -0.41 -2.12 13.14
C TRP A 253 -1.93 -2.27 13.28
N PRO A 254 -2.50 -2.09 14.48
CA PRO A 254 -3.92 -2.34 14.76
C PRO A 254 -4.88 -1.63 13.82
N LEU A 255 -4.61 -0.35 13.49
CA LEU A 255 -5.49 0.43 12.60
C LEU A 255 -5.46 -0.10 11.16
N ALA A 256 -4.28 -0.43 10.65
CA ALA A 256 -4.17 -1.02 9.31
C ALA A 256 -4.87 -2.39 9.23
N TYR A 257 -4.70 -3.22 10.27
CA TYR A 257 -5.40 -4.50 10.38
C TYR A 257 -6.92 -4.33 10.35
N GLU A 258 -7.47 -3.43 11.18
CA GLU A 258 -8.90 -3.14 11.23
C GLU A 258 -9.43 -2.67 9.85
N LEU A 259 -8.75 -1.73 9.22
CA LEU A 259 -9.16 -1.15 7.95
C LEU A 259 -9.06 -2.15 6.79
N LEU A 260 -7.98 -2.92 6.72
CA LEU A 260 -7.75 -3.93 5.68
C LEU A 260 -8.61 -5.19 5.88
N ASN A 261 -8.94 -5.56 7.11
CA ASN A 261 -9.91 -6.63 7.34
C ASN A 261 -11.31 -6.24 6.85
N ASN A 262 -11.61 -4.93 6.84
CA ASN A 262 -12.84 -4.31 6.35
C ASN A 262 -12.63 -3.48 5.08
N VAL A 263 -11.87 -3.98 4.11
CA VAL A 263 -11.61 -3.30 2.82
C VAL A 263 -12.90 -2.77 2.21
N GLY A 264 -12.92 -1.48 1.82
CA GLY A 264 -14.09 -0.83 1.25
C GLY A 264 -15.23 -0.52 2.24
N GLY A 265 -15.07 -0.83 3.54
CA GLY A 265 -16.06 -0.56 4.57
C GLY A 265 -17.36 -1.35 4.38
N SER A 266 -18.47 -0.85 4.96
CA SER A 266 -19.80 -1.46 4.83
C SER A 266 -20.31 -1.55 3.41
N GLU A 267 -20.00 -0.54 2.59
CA GLU A 267 -20.44 -0.45 1.20
C GLU A 267 -19.62 -1.34 0.25
N ARG A 268 -18.45 -1.83 0.70
CA ARG A 268 -17.52 -2.63 -0.11
C ARG A 268 -17.06 -1.89 -1.37
N GLU A 269 -16.83 -0.59 -1.26
CA GLU A 269 -16.38 0.29 -2.34
C GLU A 269 -15.23 1.17 -1.90
N GLY A 270 -14.47 1.68 -2.88
CA GLY A 270 -13.37 2.60 -2.60
C GLY A 270 -12.69 3.11 -3.86
N TYR A 271 -11.75 4.01 -3.66
CA TYR A 271 -11.01 4.66 -4.74
C TYR A 271 -9.99 3.71 -5.38
N ILE A 272 -9.67 3.99 -6.65
CA ILE A 272 -8.49 3.49 -7.34
C ILE A 272 -7.39 4.54 -7.19
N GLY A 273 -6.18 4.12 -6.80
CA GLY A 273 -5.05 5.02 -6.56
C GLY A 273 -3.77 4.58 -7.25
N LEU A 274 -2.91 5.56 -7.55
CA LEU A 274 -1.55 5.39 -8.06
C LEU A 274 -0.58 5.86 -6.98
N GLN A 275 0.40 5.02 -6.63
CA GLN A 275 1.32 5.29 -5.52
C GLN A 275 2.42 6.26 -5.92
N ASP A 276 2.68 7.25 -5.05
CA ASP A 276 3.92 8.00 -4.95
C ASP A 276 4.89 7.26 -4.03
N HIS A 277 5.91 6.63 -4.61
CA HIS A 277 7.01 6.03 -3.84
C HIS A 277 8.34 6.81 -4.00
N GLY A 278 8.28 8.01 -4.59
CA GLY A 278 9.44 8.87 -4.80
C GLY A 278 10.21 8.63 -6.09
N ASP A 279 9.75 7.72 -6.94
CA ASP A 279 10.45 7.26 -8.14
C ASP A 279 9.69 7.59 -9.43
N ASP A 280 10.39 7.65 -10.56
CA ASP A 280 9.78 7.89 -11.86
C ASP A 280 8.95 6.67 -12.32
N VAL A 281 7.65 6.88 -12.51
CA VAL A 281 6.70 5.88 -13.02
C VAL A 281 5.71 6.51 -13.97
N TRP A 282 5.22 5.75 -14.94
CA TRP A 282 4.24 6.18 -15.94
C TRP A 282 3.08 5.21 -16.00
N PHE A 283 1.86 5.77 -16.12
CA PHE A 283 0.62 5.02 -16.30
C PHE A 283 -0.16 5.59 -17.49
N ARG A 284 -0.73 4.73 -18.32
CA ARG A 284 -1.58 5.13 -19.45
C ARG A 284 -2.66 4.10 -19.73
N ASN A 285 -3.58 4.43 -20.66
CA ASN A 285 -4.67 3.54 -21.04
C ASN A 285 -5.47 3.02 -19.83
N ILE A 286 -5.66 3.90 -18.81
CA ILE A 286 -6.35 3.56 -17.58
C ILE A 286 -7.85 3.57 -17.85
N ARG A 287 -8.47 2.39 -17.75
CA ARG A 287 -9.90 2.23 -18.02
C ARG A 287 -10.54 1.22 -17.07
N VAL A 288 -11.81 1.45 -16.76
CA VAL A 288 -12.56 0.60 -15.82
C VAL A 288 -13.88 0.16 -16.45
N LYS A 289 -14.23 -1.09 -16.23
CA LYS A 289 -15.55 -1.63 -16.53
C LYS A 289 -16.26 -1.97 -15.23
N ILE A 290 -17.46 -1.41 -15.04
CA ILE A 290 -18.31 -1.77 -13.91
C ILE A 290 -18.87 -3.18 -14.14
N LEU A 291 -18.85 -4.01 -13.11
CA LEU A 291 -19.35 -5.38 -13.09
C LEU A 291 -20.61 -5.42 -12.21
N ASP A 292 -21.69 -6.00 -12.71
CA ASP A 292 -22.99 -6.10 -12.01
C ASP A 292 -23.04 -7.31 -11.06
#